data_cbacea8ba12bea6f3c9325ab30905e39
#
_entry.id   cbacea8ba12bea6f3c9325ab30905e39
#
_cell.length_a   1.000
_cell.length_b   1.000
_cell.length_c   1.000
_cell.angle_alpha   90.00
_cell.angle_beta   90.00
_cell.angle_gamma   90.00
#
_symmetry.space_group_name_H-M   'P 1'
#
loop_
_entity.id
_entity.type
_entity.pdbx_description
1 polymer ?
#
loop_
_entity_poly.entity_id
_entity_poly.type
_entity_poly.pdbx_seq_one_letter_code
_entity_poly.pdbx_strand_id
1 'polypeptide(L)'
;MASAGRRGTQRDACEEEHMNMHIGFPRLIRVHMIIVWRQRSLWAAAVPLALFALLLGVISPAGPHDHGAGDLAFMAKTMAMFMPIAYMAAFTDFHTRHDRLGIGQLEDSTPTPAPLLTAARTLGAFLILITPSLLLLACAGVIQTLHGSWRAIPQALAAGLAITGPAVLTAMSLSSLLGAILPMIVARITGVLAWFALVFSSPMLPVPTVNGTILNVIGDAVGAGWFGFGPVYPATGGILAVTGTPANAAISLIAQLAVAMLLMALGGWCSARPRTTR
;
A
#
# COMPACT_ATOMS: atom_id res chain seq x y z
N MET A 1 -51.53 3.62 -27.63
CA MET A 1 -50.14 3.57 -28.22
C MET A 1 -49.23 4.63 -27.63
N ALA A 2 -49.05 4.76 -26.29
CA ALA A 2 -48.23 5.81 -25.67
C ALA A 2 -47.19 5.33 -24.64
N SER A 3 -46.88 4.02 -24.59
CA SER A 3 -45.94 3.50 -23.56
C SER A 3 -44.54 3.12 -24.07
N ALA A 4 -44.30 3.14 -25.37
CA ALA A 4 -43.01 2.73 -25.96
C ALA A 4 -41.92 3.84 -25.93
N GLY A 5 -42.31 5.12 -25.93
CA GLY A 5 -41.34 6.23 -25.96
C GLY A 5 -40.58 6.50 -24.64
N ARG A 6 -41.14 6.11 -23.47
CA ARG A 6 -40.52 6.39 -22.19
C ARG A 6 -39.39 5.44 -21.82
N ARG A 7 -39.33 4.24 -22.42
CA ARG A 7 -38.25 3.26 -22.10
C ARG A 7 -36.96 3.55 -22.85
N GLY A 8 -37.00 4.20 -24.00
CA GLY A 8 -35.80 4.60 -24.74
C GLY A 8 -35.02 5.69 -23.99
N THR A 9 -35.68 6.76 -23.61
CA THR A 9 -35.07 7.91 -22.92
C THR A 9 -34.45 7.54 -21.55
N GLN A 10 -34.98 6.53 -20.87
CA GLN A 10 -34.46 6.08 -19.58
C GLN A 10 -33.23 5.19 -19.73
N ARG A 11 -33.09 4.43 -20.80
CA ARG A 11 -31.90 3.67 -21.16
C ARG A 11 -30.76 4.60 -21.60
N ASP A 12 -31.05 5.56 -22.46
CA ASP A 12 -30.06 6.50 -22.96
C ASP A 12 -29.50 7.37 -21.81
N ALA A 13 -30.34 7.79 -20.85
CA ALA A 13 -29.92 8.51 -19.69
C ALA A 13 -29.03 7.65 -18.74
N CYS A 14 -29.34 6.35 -18.56
CA CYS A 14 -28.50 5.44 -17.81
C CYS A 14 -27.15 5.17 -18.49
N GLU A 15 -27.12 5.05 -19.81
CA GLU A 15 -25.88 4.83 -20.56
C GLU A 15 -25.00 6.09 -20.56
N GLU A 16 -25.59 7.30 -20.68
CA GLU A 16 -24.86 8.56 -20.53
C GLU A 16 -24.33 8.76 -19.11
N GLU A 17 -25.07 8.41 -18.08
CA GLU A 17 -24.65 8.49 -16.68
C GLU A 17 -23.50 7.52 -16.40
N HIS A 18 -23.56 6.27 -16.91
CA HIS A 18 -22.46 5.32 -16.84
C HIS A 18 -21.21 5.78 -17.61
N MET A 19 -21.37 6.35 -18.78
CA MET A 19 -20.26 6.85 -19.61
C MET A 19 -19.59 8.06 -18.96
N ASN A 20 -20.34 8.98 -18.37
CA ASN A 20 -19.81 10.13 -17.62
C ASN A 20 -19.11 9.71 -16.32
N MET A 21 -19.57 8.67 -15.65
CA MET A 21 -18.93 8.11 -14.45
C MET A 21 -17.56 7.49 -14.76
N HIS A 22 -17.42 6.80 -15.90
CA HIS A 22 -16.15 6.22 -16.34
C HIS A 22 -15.10 7.29 -16.72
N ILE A 23 -15.50 8.40 -17.30
CA ILE A 23 -14.58 9.49 -17.68
C ILE A 23 -14.12 10.29 -16.45
N GLY A 24 -14.93 10.37 -15.40
CA GLY A 24 -14.63 11.13 -14.18
C GLY A 24 -13.60 10.46 -13.27
N PHE A 25 -13.62 9.13 -13.15
CA PHE A 25 -12.78 8.38 -12.20
C PHE A 25 -11.27 8.53 -12.45
N PRO A 26 -10.72 8.39 -13.67
CA PRO A 26 -9.29 8.62 -13.93
C PRO A 26 -8.86 10.06 -13.64
N ARG A 27 -9.73 11.04 -13.88
CA ARG A 27 -9.45 12.45 -13.54
C ARG A 27 -9.35 12.65 -12.04
N LEU A 28 -10.21 12.03 -11.24
CA LEU A 28 -10.16 12.06 -9.78
C LEU A 28 -8.85 11.45 -9.27
N ILE A 29 -8.45 10.28 -9.75
CA ILE A 29 -7.17 9.66 -9.41
C ILE A 29 -6.02 10.62 -9.70
N ARG A 30 -5.98 11.23 -10.90
CA ARG A 30 -4.93 12.18 -11.30
C ARG A 30 -4.84 13.39 -10.37
N VAL A 31 -5.97 13.94 -9.95
CA VAL A 31 -5.99 15.07 -9.00
C VAL A 31 -5.37 14.66 -7.67
N HIS A 32 -5.75 13.50 -7.13
CA HIS A 32 -5.19 13.01 -5.87
C HIS A 32 -3.70 12.64 -5.99
N MET A 33 -3.26 12.12 -7.13
CA MET A 33 -1.83 11.94 -7.42
C MET A 33 -1.07 13.26 -7.32
N ILE A 34 -1.57 14.34 -7.93
CA ILE A 34 -0.92 15.66 -7.89
C ILE A 34 -0.88 16.22 -6.46
N ILE A 35 -1.94 16.03 -5.68
CA ILE A 35 -1.99 16.46 -4.26
C ILE A 35 -0.91 15.78 -3.44
N VAL A 36 -0.75 14.46 -3.58
CA VAL A 36 0.28 13.69 -2.85
C VAL A 36 1.68 14.02 -3.37
N TRP A 37 1.85 14.14 -4.69
CA TRP A 37 3.13 14.51 -5.29
C TRP A 37 3.69 15.84 -4.77
N ARG A 38 2.84 16.81 -4.51
CA ARG A 38 3.23 18.15 -4.00
C ARG A 38 3.63 18.17 -2.51
N GLN A 39 3.51 17.05 -1.79
CA GLN A 39 3.88 16.98 -0.37
C GLN A 39 5.39 16.89 -0.19
N ARG A 40 6.09 18.01 -0.11
CA ARG A 40 7.57 18.04 0.04
C ARG A 40 8.07 17.29 1.28
N SER A 41 7.34 17.38 2.41
CA SER A 41 7.70 16.69 3.65
C SER A 41 7.66 15.16 3.52
N LEU A 42 6.73 14.63 2.72
CA LEU A 42 6.66 13.20 2.42
C LEU A 42 7.92 12.73 1.69
N TRP A 43 8.33 13.45 0.64
CA TRP A 43 9.50 13.10 -0.16
C TRP A 43 10.80 13.23 0.62
N ALA A 44 10.91 14.26 1.48
CA ALA A 44 12.06 14.46 2.35
C ALA A 44 12.32 13.29 3.31
N ALA A 45 11.28 12.52 3.68
CA ALA A 45 11.40 11.33 4.50
C ALA A 45 11.45 10.05 3.65
N ALA A 46 10.59 9.92 2.64
CA ALA A 46 10.45 8.69 1.86
C ALA A 46 11.66 8.38 0.99
N VAL A 47 12.27 9.39 0.34
CA VAL A 47 13.41 9.18 -0.54
C VAL A 47 14.66 8.70 0.21
N PRO A 48 15.09 9.34 1.32
CA PRO A 48 16.22 8.82 2.10
C PRO A 48 15.99 7.42 2.65
N LEU A 49 14.77 7.10 3.11
CA LEU A 49 14.43 5.75 3.60
C LEU A 49 14.44 4.72 2.46
N ALA A 50 13.99 5.08 1.26
CA ALA A 50 14.06 4.21 0.10
C ALA A 50 15.50 3.92 -0.33
N LEU A 51 16.35 4.95 -0.37
CA LEU A 51 17.77 4.79 -0.69
C LEU A 51 18.50 3.98 0.40
N PHE A 52 18.19 4.23 1.66
CA PHE A 52 18.72 3.44 2.77
C PHE A 52 18.29 1.97 2.69
N ALA A 53 17.02 1.69 2.40
CA ALA A 53 16.52 0.35 2.20
C ALA A 53 17.19 -0.36 1.02
N LEU A 54 17.37 0.35 -0.10
CA LEU A 54 18.09 -0.19 -1.25
C LEU A 54 19.55 -0.50 -0.90
N LEU A 55 20.23 0.43 -0.22
CA LEU A 55 21.62 0.23 0.20
C LEU A 55 21.74 -0.99 1.10
N LEU A 56 20.86 -1.14 2.09
CA LEU A 56 20.81 -2.34 2.94
C LEU A 56 20.54 -3.60 2.11
N GLY A 57 19.65 -3.54 1.12
CA GLY A 57 19.36 -4.66 0.23
C GLY A 57 20.58 -5.10 -0.60
N VAL A 58 21.46 -4.15 -0.97
CA VAL A 58 22.66 -4.43 -1.75
C VAL A 58 23.83 -4.93 -0.90
N ILE A 59 24.06 -4.31 0.28
CA ILE A 59 25.26 -4.60 1.09
C ILE A 59 25.04 -5.66 2.17
N SER A 60 23.80 -6.04 2.46
CA SER A 60 23.49 -6.99 3.53
C SER A 60 23.96 -8.39 3.18
N PRO A 61 24.71 -9.06 4.04
CA PRO A 61 25.12 -10.46 3.83
C PRO A 61 23.96 -11.45 3.89
N ALA A 62 22.75 -11.00 4.28
CA ALA A 62 21.55 -11.83 4.29
C ALA A 62 20.91 -12.00 2.90
N GLY A 63 21.32 -11.19 1.91
CA GLY A 63 20.88 -11.34 0.53
C GLY A 63 21.51 -12.55 -0.15
N PRO A 64 20.82 -13.17 -1.14
CA PRO A 64 21.38 -14.31 -1.89
C PRO A 64 22.57 -13.96 -2.76
N HIS A 65 22.68 -12.71 -3.23
CA HIS A 65 23.75 -12.19 -4.10
C HIS A 65 23.98 -13.04 -5.37
N ASP A 66 22.93 -13.69 -5.86
CA ASP A 66 22.95 -14.57 -7.03
C ASP A 66 22.55 -13.86 -8.35
N HIS A 67 22.32 -12.55 -8.26
CA HIS A 67 21.79 -11.73 -9.37
C HIS A 67 20.48 -12.28 -9.98
N GLY A 68 19.67 -12.94 -9.15
CA GLY A 68 18.42 -13.58 -9.51
C GLY A 68 17.17 -12.90 -8.95
N ALA A 69 16.05 -13.59 -9.11
CA ALA A 69 14.77 -13.14 -8.57
C ALA A 69 14.77 -13.03 -7.03
N GLY A 70 15.58 -13.85 -6.35
CA GLY A 70 15.77 -13.82 -4.90
C GLY A 70 16.36 -12.51 -4.42
N ASP A 71 17.38 -11.98 -5.08
CA ASP A 71 17.97 -10.66 -4.76
C ASP A 71 16.96 -9.54 -4.87
N LEU A 72 16.17 -9.53 -5.96
CA LEU A 72 15.13 -8.52 -6.17
C LEU A 72 14.03 -8.61 -5.10
N ALA A 73 13.64 -9.83 -4.71
CA ALA A 73 12.70 -10.04 -3.62
C ALA A 73 13.27 -9.57 -2.28
N PHE A 74 14.53 -9.80 -2.00
CA PHE A 74 15.21 -9.31 -0.80
C PHE A 74 15.23 -7.77 -0.76
N MET A 75 15.61 -7.11 -1.87
CA MET A 75 15.55 -5.65 -2.01
C MET A 75 14.12 -5.12 -1.81
N ALA A 76 13.11 -5.79 -2.39
CA ALA A 76 11.70 -5.41 -2.20
C ALA A 76 11.25 -5.56 -0.74
N LYS A 77 11.71 -6.60 -0.02
CA LYS A 77 11.44 -6.78 1.42
C LYS A 77 12.08 -5.68 2.26
N THR A 78 13.35 -5.33 2.01
CA THR A 78 14.00 -4.22 2.73
C THR A 78 13.27 -2.89 2.49
N MET A 79 12.80 -2.64 1.27
CA MET A 79 11.95 -1.47 0.99
C MET A 79 10.61 -1.54 1.73
N ALA A 80 9.96 -2.71 1.78
CA ALA A 80 8.72 -2.92 2.54
C ALA A 80 8.92 -2.73 4.06
N MET A 81 10.10 -2.93 4.60
CA MET A 81 10.41 -2.69 6.01
C MET A 81 10.55 -1.21 6.33
N PHE A 82 11.28 -0.45 5.53
CA PHE A 82 11.72 0.91 5.89
C PHE A 82 10.89 2.04 5.28
N MET A 83 10.49 1.96 4.02
CA MET A 83 9.73 3.05 3.39
C MET A 83 8.40 3.37 4.07
N PRO A 84 7.60 2.38 4.52
CA PRO A 84 6.33 2.65 5.17
C PRO A 84 6.44 3.46 6.46
N ILE A 85 7.62 3.55 7.10
CA ILE A 85 7.86 4.41 8.26
C ILE A 85 7.50 5.87 7.95
N ALA A 86 7.93 6.38 6.78
CA ALA A 86 7.56 7.72 6.32
C ALA A 86 6.05 7.87 6.12
N TYR A 87 5.41 6.83 5.58
CA TYR A 87 3.98 6.84 5.28
C TYR A 87 3.13 6.78 6.54
N MET A 88 3.58 6.04 7.56
CA MET A 88 2.92 6.01 8.87
C MET A 88 2.83 7.40 9.51
N ALA A 89 3.84 8.24 9.32
CA ALA A 89 3.83 9.61 9.82
C ALA A 89 3.03 10.58 8.92
N ALA A 90 2.98 10.34 7.61
CA ALA A 90 2.45 11.29 6.63
C ALA A 90 0.94 11.18 6.41
N PHE A 91 0.32 10.00 6.61
CA PHE A 91 -1.08 9.74 6.24
C PHE A 91 -2.07 9.78 7.41
N THR A 92 -1.67 10.24 8.58
CA THR A 92 -2.55 10.39 9.76
C THR A 92 -3.69 11.38 9.55
N ASP A 93 -3.57 12.33 8.62
CA ASP A 93 -4.59 13.30 8.28
C ASP A 93 -5.39 12.97 6.99
N PHE A 94 -5.24 11.74 6.47
CA PHE A 94 -5.82 11.31 5.19
C PHE A 94 -7.32 11.59 5.07
N HIS A 95 -8.11 11.26 6.09
CA HIS A 95 -9.56 11.49 6.10
C HIS A 95 -9.96 12.92 6.46
N THR A 96 -9.17 13.63 7.26
CA THR A 96 -9.53 14.97 7.77
C THR A 96 -8.92 16.12 6.95
N ARG A 97 -8.00 15.82 6.07
CA ARG A 97 -7.26 16.82 5.29
C ARG A 97 -8.16 17.61 4.33
N HIS A 98 -9.11 16.92 3.69
CA HIS A 98 -10.02 17.55 2.73
C HIS A 98 -10.94 18.55 3.40
N ASP A 99 -11.40 18.23 4.61
CA ASP A 99 -12.23 19.14 5.40
C ASP A 99 -11.42 20.39 5.82
N ARG A 100 -10.16 20.20 6.23
CA ARG A 100 -9.26 21.32 6.59
C ARG A 100 -8.90 22.23 5.41
N LEU A 101 -8.87 21.69 4.19
CA LEU A 101 -8.60 22.44 2.97
C LEU A 101 -9.85 23.08 2.37
N GLY A 102 -11.03 22.87 2.97
CA GLY A 102 -12.32 23.35 2.45
C GLY A 102 -12.77 22.62 1.18
N ILE A 103 -12.06 21.57 0.77
CA ILE A 103 -12.37 20.78 -0.44
C ILE A 103 -13.58 19.88 -0.17
N GLY A 104 -13.83 19.49 1.08
CA GLY A 104 -14.96 18.63 1.46
C GLY A 104 -16.30 19.18 0.98
N GLN A 105 -16.56 20.48 1.14
CA GLN A 105 -17.79 21.11 0.67
C GLN A 105 -17.95 21.07 -0.87
N LEU A 106 -16.85 21.18 -1.62
CA LEU A 106 -16.86 21.03 -3.07
C LEU A 106 -17.12 19.58 -3.50
N GLU A 107 -16.56 18.62 -2.75
CA GLU A 107 -16.77 17.20 -3.00
C GLU A 107 -18.20 16.77 -2.68
N ASP A 108 -18.79 17.28 -1.59
CA ASP A 108 -20.19 17.04 -1.22
C ASP A 108 -21.18 17.62 -2.23
N SER A 109 -20.78 18.63 -2.98
CA SER A 109 -21.58 19.21 -4.08
C SER A 109 -21.49 18.43 -5.39
N THR A 110 -20.58 17.46 -5.50
CA THR A 110 -20.45 16.62 -6.69
C THR A 110 -21.37 15.40 -6.61
N PRO A 111 -21.96 14.94 -7.72
CA PRO A 111 -22.81 13.76 -7.74
C PRO A 111 -22.03 12.44 -7.62
N THR A 112 -20.74 12.50 -7.20
CA THR A 112 -19.86 11.34 -7.11
C THR A 112 -20.10 10.59 -5.80
N PRO A 113 -20.39 9.27 -5.82
CA PRO A 113 -20.62 8.50 -4.60
C PRO A 113 -19.36 8.45 -3.72
N ALA A 114 -19.54 8.65 -2.42
CA ALA A 114 -18.45 8.71 -1.43
C ALA A 114 -17.45 7.53 -1.48
N PRO A 115 -17.88 6.26 -1.70
CA PRO A 115 -16.91 5.15 -1.82
C PRO A 115 -16.02 5.26 -3.06
N LEU A 116 -16.52 5.79 -4.18
CA LEU A 116 -15.74 6.00 -5.39
C LEU A 116 -14.68 7.09 -5.20
N LEU A 117 -15.03 8.15 -4.48
CA LEU A 117 -14.12 9.23 -4.12
C LEU A 117 -13.00 8.72 -3.20
N THR A 118 -13.35 7.94 -2.18
CA THR A 118 -12.38 7.31 -1.28
C THR A 118 -11.45 6.35 -2.05
N ALA A 119 -12.00 5.57 -2.97
CA ALA A 119 -11.19 4.68 -3.82
C ALA A 119 -10.22 5.47 -4.71
N ALA A 120 -10.68 6.57 -5.34
CA ALA A 120 -9.82 7.42 -6.17
C ALA A 120 -8.70 8.08 -5.36
N ARG A 121 -9.00 8.54 -4.13
CA ARG A 121 -8.01 9.10 -3.19
C ARG A 121 -6.96 8.06 -2.81
N THR A 122 -7.40 6.87 -2.43
CA THR A 122 -6.53 5.76 -2.01
C THR A 122 -5.64 5.30 -3.16
N LEU A 123 -6.22 5.08 -4.35
CA LEU A 123 -5.45 4.67 -5.53
C LEU A 123 -4.47 5.77 -5.98
N GLY A 124 -4.89 7.03 -6.00
CA GLY A 124 -4.03 8.15 -6.38
C GLY A 124 -2.84 8.30 -5.43
N ALA A 125 -3.06 8.18 -4.12
CA ALA A 125 -2.00 8.19 -3.12
C ALA A 125 -1.07 6.98 -3.28
N PHE A 126 -1.63 5.79 -3.38
CA PHE A 126 -0.88 4.54 -3.53
C PHE A 126 0.05 4.56 -4.75
N LEU A 127 -0.44 4.98 -5.92
CA LEU A 127 0.36 5.04 -7.15
C LEU A 127 1.59 5.94 -6.99
N ILE A 128 1.44 7.06 -6.30
CA ILE A 128 2.57 7.96 -6.03
C ILE A 128 3.53 7.37 -5.01
N LEU A 129 3.03 6.74 -3.95
CA LEU A 129 3.86 6.20 -2.88
C LEU A 129 4.69 4.99 -3.30
N ILE A 130 4.15 4.15 -4.17
CA ILE A 130 4.88 2.98 -4.66
C ILE A 130 5.92 3.33 -5.73
N THR A 131 5.78 4.48 -6.40
CA THR A 131 6.65 4.87 -7.52
C THR A 131 8.15 4.85 -7.18
N PRO A 132 8.64 5.42 -6.04
CA PRO A 132 10.08 5.37 -5.72
C PRO A 132 10.61 3.95 -5.59
N SER A 133 9.85 3.05 -4.95
CA SER A 133 10.23 1.63 -4.81
C SER A 133 10.33 0.97 -6.18
N LEU A 134 9.33 1.18 -7.04
CA LEU A 134 9.32 0.59 -8.38
C LEU A 134 10.47 1.11 -9.24
N LEU A 135 10.78 2.40 -9.16
CA LEU A 135 11.91 2.99 -9.88
C LEU A 135 13.25 2.42 -9.41
N LEU A 136 13.46 2.35 -8.09
CA LEU A 136 14.71 1.81 -7.54
C LEU A 136 14.87 0.32 -7.84
N LEU A 137 13.78 -0.46 -7.71
CA LEU A 137 13.79 -1.88 -8.08
C LEU A 137 13.98 -2.08 -9.58
N ALA A 138 13.38 -1.23 -10.42
CA ALA A 138 13.62 -1.27 -11.86
C ALA A 138 15.10 -0.98 -12.20
N CYS A 139 15.72 0.01 -11.54
CA CYS A 139 17.16 0.26 -11.67
C CYS A 139 17.99 -0.96 -11.26
N ALA A 140 17.68 -1.62 -10.14
CA ALA A 140 18.30 -2.86 -9.73
C ALA A 140 18.10 -3.97 -10.77
N GLY A 141 16.89 -4.10 -11.33
CA GLY A 141 16.58 -5.02 -12.42
C GLY A 141 17.40 -4.77 -13.70
N VAL A 142 17.60 -3.49 -14.05
CA VAL A 142 18.49 -3.12 -15.18
C VAL A 142 19.92 -3.57 -14.92
N ILE A 143 20.45 -3.32 -13.72
CA ILE A 143 21.81 -3.77 -13.35
C ILE A 143 21.93 -5.30 -13.47
N GLN A 144 20.95 -6.05 -12.94
CA GLN A 144 20.95 -7.52 -13.06
C GLN A 144 20.81 -8.01 -14.52
N THR A 145 20.10 -7.27 -15.38
CA THR A 145 20.02 -7.58 -16.80
C THR A 145 21.40 -7.50 -17.47
N LEU A 146 22.23 -6.54 -17.06
CA LEU A 146 23.62 -6.43 -17.54
C LEU A 146 24.50 -7.62 -17.10
N HIS A 147 24.11 -8.31 -16.03
CA HIS A 147 24.75 -9.56 -15.57
C HIS A 147 24.13 -10.84 -16.18
N GLY A 148 23.30 -10.71 -17.20
CA GLY A 148 22.76 -11.83 -17.96
C GLY A 148 21.33 -12.26 -17.62
N SER A 149 20.67 -11.65 -16.64
CA SER A 149 19.31 -11.98 -16.22
C SER A 149 18.25 -11.21 -17.02
N TRP A 150 17.93 -11.61 -18.24
CA TRP A 150 16.99 -10.89 -19.13
C TRP A 150 15.58 -10.68 -18.56
N ARG A 151 15.16 -11.49 -17.57
CA ARG A 151 13.86 -11.37 -16.87
C ARG A 151 13.90 -10.45 -15.64
N ALA A 152 15.06 -9.87 -15.31
CA ALA A 152 15.23 -9.15 -14.05
C ALA A 152 14.32 -7.92 -13.93
N ILE A 153 14.10 -7.16 -15.01
CA ILE A 153 13.22 -5.98 -14.97
C ILE A 153 11.75 -6.35 -14.63
N PRO A 154 11.09 -7.27 -15.37
CA PRO A 154 9.74 -7.67 -15.01
C PRO A 154 9.64 -8.33 -13.63
N GLN A 155 10.65 -9.08 -13.20
CA GLN A 155 10.72 -9.65 -11.85
C GLN A 155 10.85 -8.58 -10.77
N ALA A 156 11.65 -7.54 -11.00
CA ALA A 156 11.80 -6.40 -10.10
C ALA A 156 10.46 -5.65 -9.89
N LEU A 157 9.76 -5.37 -10.99
CA LEU A 157 8.44 -4.74 -10.94
C LEU A 157 7.40 -5.63 -10.25
N ALA A 158 7.41 -6.93 -10.55
CA ALA A 158 6.53 -7.90 -9.89
C ALA A 158 6.81 -8.00 -8.39
N ALA A 159 8.09 -8.07 -7.97
CA ALA A 159 8.48 -8.06 -6.56
C ALA A 159 8.06 -6.76 -5.86
N GLY A 160 8.27 -5.60 -6.50
CA GLY A 160 7.83 -4.32 -5.98
C GLY A 160 6.31 -4.25 -5.77
N LEU A 161 5.53 -4.71 -6.74
CA LEU A 161 4.07 -4.71 -6.65
C LEU A 161 3.55 -5.74 -5.65
N ALA A 162 4.12 -6.95 -5.61
CA ALA A 162 3.60 -8.05 -4.80
C ALA A 162 4.12 -8.05 -3.34
N ILE A 163 5.29 -7.46 -3.07
CA ILE A 163 5.89 -7.39 -1.73
C ILE A 163 5.76 -5.99 -1.16
N THR A 164 6.31 -4.97 -1.84
CA THR A 164 6.31 -3.60 -1.32
C THR A 164 4.92 -2.96 -1.42
N GLY A 165 4.13 -3.27 -2.44
CA GLY A 165 2.79 -2.72 -2.63
C GLY A 165 1.85 -2.95 -1.46
N PRO A 166 1.61 -4.18 -1.00
CA PRO A 166 0.77 -4.46 0.15
C PRO A 166 1.28 -3.82 1.46
N ALA A 167 2.60 -3.75 1.67
CA ALA A 167 3.20 -3.07 2.82
C ALA A 167 2.87 -1.57 2.81
N VAL A 168 2.99 -0.90 1.66
CA VAL A 168 2.63 0.51 1.47
C VAL A 168 1.14 0.74 1.73
N LEU A 169 0.26 -0.11 1.18
CA LEU A 169 -1.18 -0.03 1.41
C LEU A 169 -1.53 -0.23 2.89
N THR A 170 -0.93 -1.23 3.54
CA THR A 170 -1.16 -1.50 4.96
C THR A 170 -0.72 -0.33 5.83
N ALA A 171 0.46 0.25 5.57
CA ALA A 171 0.95 1.41 6.30
C ALA A 171 0.04 2.63 6.11
N MET A 172 -0.38 2.92 4.88
CA MET A 172 -1.29 4.03 4.59
C MET A 172 -2.64 3.84 5.29
N SER A 173 -3.20 2.63 5.24
CA SER A 173 -4.49 2.29 5.85
C SER A 173 -4.43 2.36 7.38
N LEU A 174 -3.39 1.81 7.98
CA LEU A 174 -3.18 1.85 9.42
C LEU A 174 -2.96 3.28 9.91
N SER A 175 -2.13 4.06 9.21
CA SER A 175 -1.90 5.47 9.53
C SER A 175 -3.19 6.29 9.47
N SER A 176 -4.01 6.09 8.43
CA SER A 176 -5.29 6.78 8.27
C SER A 176 -6.30 6.42 9.36
N LEU A 177 -6.36 5.15 9.77
CA LEU A 177 -7.19 4.67 10.89
C LEU A 177 -6.75 5.31 12.21
N LEU A 178 -5.45 5.28 12.52
CA LEU A 178 -4.92 5.89 13.73
C LEU A 178 -5.21 7.39 13.77
N GLY A 179 -5.08 8.08 12.66
CA GLY A 179 -5.41 9.50 12.54
C GLY A 179 -6.90 9.83 12.66
N ALA A 180 -7.79 8.87 12.37
CA ALA A 180 -9.23 9.01 12.61
C ALA A 180 -9.61 8.89 14.09
N ILE A 181 -8.83 8.12 14.88
CA ILE A 181 -9.14 7.78 16.28
C ILE A 181 -8.35 8.68 17.27
N LEU A 182 -7.08 8.96 16.97
CA LEU A 182 -6.13 9.62 17.87
C LEU A 182 -5.86 11.07 17.46
N PRO A 183 -5.44 11.94 18.39
CA PRO A 183 -4.88 13.25 18.05
C PRO A 183 -3.67 13.10 17.11
N MET A 184 -3.50 14.01 16.15
CA MET A 184 -2.54 13.91 15.05
C MET A 184 -1.10 13.58 15.47
N ILE A 185 -0.61 14.20 16.55
CA ILE A 185 0.77 13.96 17.05
C ILE A 185 0.89 12.54 17.60
N VAL A 186 -0.10 12.12 18.42
CA VAL A 186 -0.14 10.78 19.01
C VAL A 186 -0.27 9.74 17.91
N ALA A 187 -1.14 9.96 16.93
CA ALA A 187 -1.32 9.05 15.78
C ALA A 187 -0.03 8.82 15.01
N ARG A 188 0.78 9.87 14.78
CA ARG A 188 2.08 9.76 14.10
C ARG A 188 3.07 8.91 14.89
N ILE A 189 3.22 9.21 16.18
CA ILE A 189 4.14 8.46 17.05
C ILE A 189 3.70 7.01 17.16
N THR A 190 2.43 6.76 17.48
CA THR A 190 1.86 5.42 17.62
C THR A 190 1.95 4.66 16.29
N GLY A 191 1.72 5.32 15.16
CA GLY A 191 1.84 4.72 13.84
C GLY A 191 3.24 4.21 13.55
N VAL A 192 4.24 5.05 13.75
CA VAL A 192 5.65 4.66 13.55
C VAL A 192 6.03 3.51 14.50
N LEU A 193 5.66 3.59 15.78
CA LEU A 193 5.93 2.52 16.76
C LEU A 193 5.21 1.23 16.40
N ALA A 194 3.95 1.30 15.95
CA ALA A 194 3.19 0.14 15.50
C ALA A 194 3.84 -0.51 14.28
N TRP A 195 4.35 0.29 13.32
CA TRP A 195 5.07 -0.25 12.17
C TRP A 195 6.36 -0.96 12.60
N PHE A 196 7.14 -0.36 13.49
CA PHE A 196 8.32 -1.02 14.05
C PHE A 196 7.96 -2.33 14.75
N ALA A 197 6.90 -2.36 15.54
CA ALA A 197 6.42 -3.58 16.18
C ALA A 197 5.99 -4.64 15.16
N LEU A 198 5.25 -4.26 14.10
CA LEU A 198 4.82 -5.18 13.05
C LEU A 198 5.99 -5.78 12.25
N VAL A 199 7.03 -4.99 12.00
CA VAL A 199 8.16 -5.40 11.15
C VAL A 199 9.24 -6.11 11.96
N PHE A 200 9.61 -5.60 13.14
CA PHE A 200 10.81 -6.06 13.88
C PHE A 200 10.51 -6.96 15.07
N SER A 201 9.24 -7.23 15.41
CA SER A 201 8.94 -8.24 16.43
C SER A 201 9.31 -9.63 15.91
N SER A 202 10.17 -10.31 16.68
CA SER A 202 10.62 -11.66 16.32
C SER A 202 9.73 -12.72 16.99
N PRO A 203 9.42 -13.84 16.32
CA PRO A 203 8.77 -14.99 16.95
C PRO A 203 9.56 -15.59 18.15
N MET A 204 10.83 -15.21 18.30
CA MET A 204 11.65 -15.63 19.45
C MET A 204 11.35 -14.83 20.72
N LEU A 205 10.67 -13.69 20.60
CA LEU A 205 10.25 -12.90 21.75
C LEU A 205 8.88 -13.39 22.24
N PRO A 206 8.61 -13.38 23.55
CA PRO A 206 7.31 -13.78 24.11
C PRO A 206 6.21 -12.71 23.86
N VAL A 207 6.21 -12.14 22.67
CA VAL A 207 5.25 -11.11 22.25
C VAL A 207 4.48 -11.64 21.05
N PRO A 208 3.14 -11.47 20.99
CA PRO A 208 2.37 -11.85 19.83
C PRO A 208 2.90 -11.10 18.59
N THR A 209 3.29 -11.86 17.57
CA THR A 209 3.80 -11.30 16.31
C THR A 209 3.12 -11.96 15.13
N VAL A 210 2.95 -11.19 14.05
CA VAL A 210 2.50 -11.70 12.74
C VAL A 210 3.69 -12.20 11.89
N ASN A 211 4.92 -11.94 12.33
CA ASN A 211 6.12 -12.37 11.62
C ASN A 211 6.26 -13.90 11.72
N GLY A 212 6.74 -14.52 10.64
CA GLY A 212 6.73 -15.97 10.49
C GLY A 212 5.38 -16.58 10.10
N THR A 213 4.34 -15.76 9.90
CA THR A 213 3.03 -16.18 9.39
C THR A 213 2.74 -15.61 8.00
N ILE A 214 1.70 -16.12 7.34
CA ILE A 214 1.22 -15.60 6.04
C ILE A 214 0.72 -14.15 6.11
N LEU A 215 0.43 -13.64 7.30
CA LEU A 215 -0.01 -12.25 7.53
C LEU A 215 1.16 -11.27 7.72
N ASN A 216 2.39 -11.74 7.57
CA ASN A 216 3.59 -10.91 7.67
C ASN A 216 3.55 -9.77 6.65
N VAL A 217 3.69 -8.53 7.13
CA VAL A 217 3.60 -7.31 6.30
C VAL A 217 4.76 -7.12 5.32
N ILE A 218 5.89 -7.80 5.51
CA ILE A 218 7.07 -7.73 4.62
C ILE A 218 7.02 -8.74 3.47
N GLY A 219 5.94 -9.51 3.33
CA GLY A 219 5.72 -10.40 2.19
C GLY A 219 6.62 -11.64 2.18
N ASP A 220 6.93 -12.23 3.32
CA ASP A 220 7.79 -13.43 3.40
C ASP A 220 7.24 -14.61 2.60
N ALA A 221 5.93 -14.85 2.68
CA ALA A 221 5.30 -15.93 1.91
C ALA A 221 5.37 -15.67 0.39
N VAL A 222 5.24 -14.41 -0.04
CA VAL A 222 5.33 -14.02 -1.45
C VAL A 222 6.77 -14.19 -1.95
N GLY A 223 7.76 -13.72 -1.17
CA GLY A 223 9.18 -13.89 -1.49
C GLY A 223 9.57 -15.36 -1.64
N ALA A 224 9.12 -16.20 -0.72
CA ALA A 224 9.42 -17.63 -0.73
C ALA A 224 8.71 -18.38 -1.87
N GLY A 225 7.41 -18.10 -2.10
CA GLY A 225 6.60 -18.85 -3.05
C GLY A 225 6.77 -18.47 -4.51
N TRP A 226 7.07 -17.19 -4.80
CA TRP A 226 7.15 -16.69 -6.18
C TRP A 226 8.55 -16.32 -6.65
N PHE A 227 9.44 -15.96 -5.72
CA PHE A 227 10.78 -15.45 -6.07
C PHE A 227 11.92 -16.32 -5.54
N GLY A 228 11.61 -17.42 -4.84
CA GLY A 228 12.60 -18.36 -4.34
C GLY A 228 13.48 -17.82 -3.19
N PHE A 229 13.11 -16.68 -2.58
CA PHE A 229 13.82 -16.12 -1.43
C PHE A 229 13.11 -16.46 -0.14
N GLY A 230 13.78 -17.18 0.75
CA GLY A 230 13.26 -17.65 2.03
C GLY A 230 12.70 -16.54 2.94
N PRO A 231 11.97 -16.93 3.99
CA PRO A 231 11.43 -15.97 4.97
C PRO A 231 12.57 -15.32 5.76
N VAL A 232 12.41 -14.03 6.08
CA VAL A 232 13.34 -13.28 6.95
C VAL A 232 13.23 -13.78 8.39
N TYR A 233 12.02 -14.12 8.81
CA TYR A 233 11.74 -14.65 10.15
C TYR A 233 11.50 -16.15 10.12
N PRO A 234 11.92 -16.91 11.15
CA PRO A 234 11.63 -18.32 11.23
C PRO A 234 10.11 -18.54 11.22
N ALA A 235 9.66 -19.55 10.47
CA ALA A 235 8.24 -19.88 10.39
C ALA A 235 7.72 -20.29 11.77
N THR A 236 6.58 -19.70 12.17
CA THR A 236 5.85 -20.15 13.36
C THR A 236 5.15 -21.47 13.04
N GLY A 237 5.11 -22.38 14.00
CA GLY A 237 4.34 -23.61 13.83
C GLY A 237 2.84 -23.32 13.67
N GLY A 238 2.12 -24.15 12.91
CA GLY A 238 0.66 -24.07 12.79
C GLY A 238 0.15 -23.78 11.38
N ILE A 239 -1.18 -23.60 11.28
CA ILE A 239 -1.91 -23.45 10.01
C ILE A 239 -1.50 -22.18 9.23
N LEU A 240 -1.08 -21.14 9.94
CA LEU A 240 -0.67 -19.86 9.36
C LEU A 240 0.85 -19.77 9.07
N ALA A 241 1.58 -20.87 9.19
CA ALA A 241 3.01 -20.88 8.93
C ALA A 241 3.34 -20.50 7.49
N VAL A 242 4.44 -19.76 7.30
CA VAL A 242 4.97 -19.47 5.95
C VAL A 242 5.51 -20.75 5.35
N THR A 243 4.97 -21.11 4.18
CA THR A 243 5.48 -22.18 3.33
C THR A 243 5.89 -21.61 1.99
N GLY A 244 6.96 -22.15 1.38
CA GLY A 244 7.49 -21.67 0.09
C GLY A 244 6.65 -22.10 -1.13
N THR A 245 5.32 -22.23 -1.01
CA THR A 245 4.44 -22.62 -2.10
C THR A 245 3.80 -21.42 -2.79
N PRO A 246 3.58 -21.45 -4.12
CA PRO A 246 2.90 -20.36 -4.83
C PRO A 246 1.48 -20.08 -4.32
N ALA A 247 0.77 -21.12 -3.87
CA ALA A 247 -0.56 -20.99 -3.29
C ALA A 247 -0.53 -20.18 -1.97
N ASN A 248 0.45 -20.45 -1.10
CA ASN A 248 0.62 -19.73 0.14
C ASN A 248 0.97 -18.24 -0.12
N ALA A 249 1.79 -17.97 -1.14
CA ALA A 249 2.08 -16.60 -1.58
C ALA A 249 0.81 -15.85 -2.02
N ALA A 250 -0.05 -16.49 -2.81
CA ALA A 250 -1.31 -15.90 -3.26
C ALA A 250 -2.27 -15.65 -2.09
N ILE A 251 -2.42 -16.59 -1.18
CA ILE A 251 -3.27 -16.46 0.02
C ILE A 251 -2.74 -15.30 0.89
N SER A 252 -1.43 -15.22 1.10
CA SER A 252 -0.79 -14.14 1.86
C SER A 252 -1.08 -12.77 1.22
N LEU A 253 -0.92 -12.63 -0.09
CA LEU A 253 -1.17 -11.38 -0.80
C LEU A 253 -2.65 -10.96 -0.67
N ILE A 254 -3.59 -11.89 -0.88
CA ILE A 254 -5.03 -11.62 -0.74
C ILE A 254 -5.36 -11.20 0.70
N ALA A 255 -4.82 -11.91 1.69
CA ALA A 255 -5.05 -11.60 3.10
C ALA A 255 -4.52 -10.20 3.48
N GLN A 256 -3.31 -9.83 3.04
CA GLN A 256 -2.73 -8.51 3.27
C GLN A 256 -3.58 -7.40 2.63
N LEU A 257 -4.03 -7.60 1.38
CA LEU A 257 -4.92 -6.64 0.71
C LEU A 257 -6.26 -6.52 1.41
N ALA A 258 -6.84 -7.64 1.87
CA ALA A 258 -8.09 -7.63 2.64
C ALA A 258 -7.94 -6.87 3.97
N VAL A 259 -6.84 -7.08 4.70
CA VAL A 259 -6.52 -6.33 5.93
C VAL A 259 -6.38 -4.84 5.64
N ALA A 260 -5.64 -4.45 4.59
CA ALA A 260 -5.49 -3.05 4.22
C ALA A 260 -6.83 -2.40 3.87
N MET A 261 -7.69 -3.07 3.10
CA MET A 261 -9.03 -2.59 2.78
C MET A 261 -9.92 -2.45 4.02
N LEU A 262 -9.86 -3.43 4.94
CA LEU A 262 -10.60 -3.38 6.20
C LEU A 262 -10.18 -2.20 7.06
N LEU A 263 -8.87 -1.97 7.23
CA LEU A 263 -8.32 -0.84 7.98
C LEU A 263 -8.75 0.49 7.37
N MET A 264 -8.73 0.61 6.04
CA MET A 264 -9.18 1.81 5.33
C MET A 264 -10.68 2.06 5.53
N ALA A 265 -11.51 1.02 5.43
CA ALA A 265 -12.95 1.12 5.66
C ALA A 265 -13.27 1.52 7.11
N LEU A 266 -12.57 0.95 8.09
CA LEU A 266 -12.70 1.31 9.49
C LEU A 266 -12.27 2.76 9.75
N GLY A 267 -11.19 3.21 9.13
CA GLY A 267 -10.74 4.61 9.21
C GLY A 267 -11.79 5.59 8.66
N GLY A 268 -12.37 5.27 7.51
CA GLY A 268 -13.48 6.05 6.93
C GLY A 268 -14.71 6.08 7.83
N TRP A 269 -15.12 4.93 8.38
CA TRP A 269 -16.25 4.84 9.30
C TRP A 269 -16.03 5.62 10.61
N CYS A 270 -14.82 5.53 11.19
CA CYS A 270 -14.47 6.29 12.39
C CYS A 270 -14.47 7.81 12.14
N SER A 271 -14.03 8.25 10.96
CA SER A 271 -13.97 9.67 10.59
C SER A 271 -15.36 10.26 10.33
N ALA A 272 -16.30 9.46 9.82
CA ALA A 272 -17.69 9.89 9.54
C ALA A 272 -18.55 10.08 10.80
N ARG A 273 -18.11 9.59 11.98
CA ARG A 273 -18.85 9.79 13.22
C ARG A 273 -18.75 11.25 13.68
N PRO A 274 -19.89 11.90 14.01
CA PRO A 274 -19.84 13.24 14.58
C PRO A 274 -18.97 13.21 15.84
N ARG A 275 -17.91 14.00 15.85
CA ARG A 275 -17.10 14.22 17.06
C ARG A 275 -18.00 15.00 18.01
N THR A 276 -18.67 14.30 18.95
CA THR A 276 -19.27 14.97 20.08
C THR A 276 -18.18 15.84 20.70
N THR A 277 -18.38 17.14 20.62
CA THR A 277 -17.49 18.18 21.15
C THR A 277 -17.08 17.81 22.58
N ARG A 278 -15.82 17.46 22.74
CA ARG A 278 -15.14 17.47 24.03
C ARG A 278 -14.45 18.81 24.22
#